data_013d0bf3651082a0707565951f8de68c
#
_entry.id   013d0bf3651082a0707565951f8de68c
#
_cell.length_a   1.000
_cell.length_b   1.000
_cell.length_c   1.000
_cell.angle_alpha   90.00
_cell.angle_beta   90.00
_cell.angle_gamma   90.00
#
_symmetry.space_group_name_H-M   'P 1'
#
loop_
_entity.id
_entity.type
_entity.pdbx_description
1 polymer ?
#
loop_
_entity_poly.entity_id
_entity_poly.type
_entity_poly.pdbx_seq_one_letter_code
_entity_poly.pdbx_strand_id
1 'polypeptide(L)'
;MLKEYLESIKDLTPEKNELAHRSFLQNLLNRLKDHFNKEFKIEHEPKREQGSQPDFRISYQGLNIGYIENKRAGEDLSQLLKSDQILKYLELNPNLMLTDYLNFMWVGKDENNAPLIKKEISIASLDELSKPLKPKPQTERDLIELFKSFFNHEAAPITNAKDFATHLSPRTRYLKDALIKYQEKTQVSSIFNNFKEYLYEELSFEDFSDALAQTLTYSLFLAKLNHPFEKINLDNVRSSIPKNFAVIREMADFLKKLDGIKEIQWLLNEILSSINHVDMDSILKDLNDDKDPYLHFYETFLSAYDPKLRESKGVYYTPDSVVKFIINALDSLLKTHFKDAPLGLKSALDNENIKLLDFATGHRHFFIRSVQKSARNEENK
;
A
#
# COMPACT_ATOMS: atom_id res chain seq x y z
N MET A 1 19.38 -7.95 31.22
CA MET A 1 18.80 -7.14 30.12
C MET A 1 18.02 -5.94 30.66
N LEU A 2 16.91 -6.13 31.39
CA LEU A 2 16.06 -5.03 31.87
C LEU A 2 16.79 -4.04 32.78
N LYS A 3 17.60 -4.51 33.74
CA LYS A 3 18.39 -3.65 34.61
C LYS A 3 19.31 -2.71 33.83
N GLU A 4 20.06 -3.22 32.86
CA GLU A 4 20.98 -2.44 32.04
C GLU A 4 20.26 -1.41 31.18
N TYR A 5 19.08 -1.77 30.66
CA TYR A 5 18.23 -0.82 29.92
C TYR A 5 17.79 0.34 30.83
N LEU A 6 17.24 0.04 32.02
CA LEU A 6 16.82 1.07 32.97
C LEU A 6 18.00 1.94 33.44
N GLU A 7 19.19 1.39 33.64
CA GLU A 7 20.39 2.15 33.92
C GLU A 7 20.78 3.09 32.78
N SER A 8 20.57 2.67 31.52
CA SER A 8 20.89 3.50 30.34
C SER A 8 19.95 4.68 30.15
N ILE A 9 18.74 4.61 30.70
CA ILE A 9 17.72 5.68 30.61
C ILE A 9 17.46 6.36 31.96
N LYS A 10 18.33 6.19 32.96
CA LYS A 10 18.10 6.74 34.30
C LYS A 10 17.98 8.27 34.37
N ASP A 11 18.41 8.97 33.33
CA ASP A 11 18.30 10.43 33.19
C ASP A 11 17.06 10.85 32.39
N LEU A 12 16.12 9.91 32.14
CA LEU A 12 14.87 10.16 31.47
C LEU A 12 13.99 11.10 32.30
N THR A 13 13.51 12.18 31.67
CA THR A 13 12.55 13.12 32.27
C THR A 13 11.52 13.57 31.25
N PRO A 14 10.33 14.05 31.69
CA PRO A 14 9.30 14.53 30.77
C PRO A 14 9.73 15.72 29.91
N GLU A 15 10.70 16.52 30.37
CA GLU A 15 11.20 17.70 29.66
C GLU A 15 12.15 17.33 28.50
N LYS A 16 12.73 16.11 28.53
CA LYS A 16 13.61 15.67 27.46
C LYS A 16 12.83 15.36 26.19
N ASN A 17 13.47 15.65 25.06
CA ASN A 17 12.93 15.32 23.76
C ASN A 17 12.69 13.79 23.66
N GLU A 18 11.55 13.40 23.11
CA GLU A 18 11.15 12.00 22.90
C GLU A 18 12.19 11.16 22.16
N LEU A 19 13.10 11.79 21.40
CA LEU A 19 14.15 11.12 20.65
C LEU A 19 15.44 10.90 21.43
N ALA A 20 15.58 11.51 22.61
CA ALA A 20 16.84 11.52 23.35
C ALA A 20 17.31 10.12 23.75
N HIS A 21 16.39 9.21 24.01
CA HIS A 21 16.67 7.85 24.48
C HIS A 21 16.38 6.75 23.43
N ARG A 22 16.11 7.14 22.19
CA ARG A 22 15.74 6.23 21.10
C ARG A 22 16.81 5.15 20.83
N SER A 23 18.09 5.50 20.91
CA SER A 23 19.20 4.54 20.75
C SER A 23 19.20 3.45 21.84
N PHE A 24 18.84 3.80 23.07
CA PHE A 24 18.73 2.82 24.16
C PHE A 24 17.54 1.89 23.96
N LEU A 25 16.41 2.43 23.48
CA LEU A 25 15.26 1.62 23.07
C LEU A 25 15.63 0.66 21.94
N GLN A 26 16.36 1.12 20.93
CA GLN A 26 16.83 0.27 19.84
C GLN A 26 17.71 -0.87 20.35
N ASN A 27 18.61 -0.60 21.31
CA ASN A 27 19.44 -1.62 21.93
C ASN A 27 18.59 -2.64 22.73
N LEU A 28 17.56 -2.19 23.44
CA LEU A 28 16.61 -3.08 24.11
C LEU A 28 15.89 -3.98 23.10
N LEU A 29 15.37 -3.41 22.01
CA LEU A 29 14.68 -4.14 20.96
C LEU A 29 15.59 -5.19 20.29
N ASN A 30 16.86 -4.84 20.02
CA ASN A 30 17.82 -5.80 19.47
C ASN A 30 18.09 -6.96 20.44
N ARG A 31 18.21 -6.71 21.73
CA ARG A 31 18.37 -7.77 22.73
C ARG A 31 17.11 -8.62 22.88
N LEU A 32 15.93 -8.01 22.79
CA LEU A 32 14.66 -8.74 22.83
C LEU A 32 14.51 -9.67 21.64
N LYS A 33 14.87 -9.22 20.41
CA LYS A 33 14.80 -10.09 19.23
C LYS A 33 15.69 -11.33 19.36
N ASP A 34 16.84 -11.23 20.05
CA ASP A 34 17.77 -12.35 20.23
C ASP A 34 17.19 -13.50 21.09
N HIS A 35 16.08 -13.24 21.81
CA HIS A 35 15.30 -14.28 22.51
C HIS A 35 14.42 -15.12 21.58
N PHE A 36 14.35 -14.77 20.28
CA PHE A 36 13.43 -15.41 19.34
C PHE A 36 14.21 -16.07 18.19
N ASN A 37 13.74 -17.24 17.74
CA ASN A 37 14.36 -18.01 16.66
C ASN A 37 14.10 -17.44 15.23
N LYS A 38 13.75 -16.16 15.11
CA LYS A 38 13.45 -15.50 13.85
C LYS A 38 14.36 -14.28 13.68
N GLU A 39 14.91 -14.09 12.49
CA GLU A 39 15.74 -12.92 12.17
C GLU A 39 14.85 -11.72 11.82
N PHE A 40 14.48 -10.97 12.84
CA PHE A 40 13.77 -9.70 12.65
C PHE A 40 14.75 -8.60 12.28
N LYS A 41 14.37 -7.78 11.32
CA LYS A 41 15.04 -6.51 11.01
C LYS A 41 14.31 -5.39 11.73
N ILE A 42 15.03 -4.64 12.54
CA ILE A 42 14.55 -3.46 13.25
C ILE A 42 15.15 -2.25 12.55
N GLU A 43 14.32 -1.56 11.78
CA GLU A 43 14.70 -0.37 11.04
C GLU A 43 14.29 0.86 11.83
N HIS A 44 15.28 1.67 12.14
CA HIS A 44 15.10 2.94 12.83
C HIS A 44 15.00 4.06 11.79
N GLU A 45 13.94 4.87 11.86
CA GLU A 45 13.81 6.02 10.99
C GLU A 45 14.62 7.21 11.49
N PRO A 46 15.38 7.90 10.60
CA PRO A 46 16.15 9.08 11.00
C PRO A 46 15.23 10.23 11.44
N LYS A 47 15.72 11.06 12.38
CA LYS A 47 15.04 12.25 12.88
C LYS A 47 14.41 13.08 11.76
N ARG A 48 13.11 13.42 11.89
CA ARG A 48 12.44 14.35 11.00
C ARG A 48 11.55 15.32 11.76
N GLU A 49 11.49 16.49 11.21
CA GLU A 49 10.54 17.51 11.60
C GLU A 49 9.15 17.06 11.16
N GLN A 50 8.26 16.86 12.12
CA GLN A 50 6.83 16.48 11.96
C GLN A 50 6.52 15.05 11.50
N GLY A 51 6.43 14.16 12.46
CA GLY A 51 5.81 12.84 12.57
C GLY A 51 4.94 12.27 11.44
N SER A 52 5.55 11.90 10.30
CA SER A 52 4.85 11.22 9.22
C SER A 52 5.20 9.73 9.11
N GLN A 53 6.11 9.24 9.94
CA GLN A 53 6.61 7.85 9.94
C GLN A 53 6.70 7.33 11.36
N PRO A 54 6.51 6.01 11.57
CA PRO A 54 6.77 5.36 12.87
C PRO A 54 8.26 5.44 13.21
N ASP A 55 8.58 5.47 14.51
CA ASP A 55 9.96 5.53 14.97
C ASP A 55 10.77 4.29 14.63
N PHE A 56 10.13 3.12 14.67
CA PHE A 56 10.72 1.86 14.23
C PHE A 56 9.73 1.07 13.39
N ARG A 57 10.25 0.47 12.32
CA ARG A 57 9.61 -0.55 11.52
C ARG A 57 10.24 -1.89 11.83
N ILE A 58 9.42 -2.88 12.13
CA ILE A 58 9.85 -4.24 12.37
C ILE A 58 9.47 -5.09 11.17
N SER A 59 10.44 -5.76 10.57
CA SER A 59 10.19 -6.64 9.44
C SER A 59 10.80 -8.03 9.63
N TYR A 60 10.15 -9.03 9.04
CA TYR A 60 10.61 -10.40 8.97
C TYR A 60 10.53 -10.86 7.52
N GLN A 61 11.64 -11.36 6.98
CA GLN A 61 11.77 -11.74 5.57
C GLN A 61 11.35 -10.65 4.57
N GLY A 62 11.50 -9.37 4.97
CA GLY A 62 11.12 -8.21 4.17
C GLY A 62 9.65 -7.78 4.31
N LEU A 63 8.80 -8.56 4.97
CA LEU A 63 7.43 -8.19 5.28
C LEU A 63 7.41 -7.33 6.55
N ASN A 64 6.69 -6.21 6.51
CA ASN A 64 6.42 -5.41 7.68
C ASN A 64 5.46 -6.15 8.62
N ILE A 65 5.94 -6.51 9.80
CA ILE A 65 5.15 -7.20 10.83
C ILE A 65 4.61 -6.27 11.91
N GLY A 66 5.08 -5.02 11.99
CA GLY A 66 4.58 -4.04 12.95
C GLY A 66 5.43 -2.79 13.06
N TYR A 67 4.89 -1.82 13.78
CA TYR A 67 5.54 -0.55 14.08
C TYR A 67 5.73 -0.36 15.57
N ILE A 68 6.74 0.44 15.93
CA ILE A 68 6.92 0.93 17.30
C ILE A 68 7.01 2.44 17.25
N GLU A 69 6.23 3.10 18.08
CA GLU A 69 6.22 4.55 18.24
C GLU A 69 6.57 4.91 19.67
N ASN A 70 7.59 5.74 19.86
CA ASN A 70 7.97 6.22 21.18
C ASN A 70 7.48 7.65 21.41
N LYS A 71 7.10 7.91 22.64
CA LYS A 71 6.58 9.20 23.10
C LYS A 71 7.43 9.72 24.27
N ARG A 72 7.14 10.92 24.70
CA ARG A 72 7.82 11.50 25.86
C ARG A 72 7.51 10.71 27.13
N ALA A 73 8.47 10.63 28.03
CA ALA A 73 8.28 9.97 29.31
C ALA A 73 7.11 10.58 30.09
N GLY A 74 6.22 9.72 30.59
CA GLY A 74 5.05 10.12 31.35
C GLY A 74 3.86 10.63 30.52
N GLU A 75 3.93 10.54 29.20
CA GLU A 75 2.78 10.82 28.33
C GLU A 75 1.74 9.71 28.45
N ASP A 76 0.46 10.11 28.51
CA ASP A 76 -0.66 9.15 28.58
C ASP A 76 -0.84 8.46 27.21
N LEU A 77 -0.30 7.26 27.09
CA LEU A 77 -0.36 6.48 25.85
C LEU A 77 -1.78 6.12 25.44
N SER A 78 -2.72 6.00 26.39
CA SER A 78 -4.12 5.66 26.08
C SER A 78 -4.87 6.82 25.40
N GLN A 79 -4.55 8.07 25.74
CA GLN A 79 -5.13 9.22 25.05
C GLN A 79 -4.67 9.33 23.60
N LEU A 80 -3.46 8.84 23.30
CA LEU A 80 -2.89 8.87 21.96
C LEU A 80 -3.58 7.92 20.98
N LEU A 81 -4.30 6.91 21.45
CA LEU A 81 -5.01 5.94 20.60
C LEU A 81 -6.02 6.60 19.65
N LYS A 82 -6.51 7.79 19.98
CA LYS A 82 -7.46 8.57 19.17
C LYS A 82 -6.78 9.56 18.23
N SER A 83 -5.44 9.69 18.28
CA SER A 83 -4.71 10.61 17.42
C SER A 83 -4.68 10.13 15.98
N ASP A 84 -4.74 11.07 15.03
CA ASP A 84 -4.66 10.76 13.59
C ASP A 84 -3.39 9.98 13.25
N GLN A 85 -2.29 10.24 13.93
CA GLN A 85 -1.02 9.55 13.73
C GLN A 85 -1.14 8.05 14.05
N ILE A 86 -1.69 7.73 15.21
CA ILE A 86 -1.83 6.32 15.66
C ILE A 86 -2.87 5.59 14.82
N LEU A 87 -3.99 6.23 14.48
CA LEU A 87 -4.99 5.67 13.59
C LEU A 87 -4.40 5.33 12.21
N LYS A 88 -3.58 6.21 11.67
CA LYS A 88 -2.83 5.98 10.42
C LYS A 88 -1.92 4.75 10.49
N TYR A 89 -1.12 4.65 11.56
CA TYR A 89 -0.22 3.50 11.70
C TYR A 89 -0.98 2.18 11.82
N LEU A 90 -2.08 2.17 12.57
CA LEU A 90 -2.96 0.99 12.68
C LEU A 90 -3.67 0.66 11.37
N GLU A 91 -3.94 1.65 10.52
CA GLU A 91 -4.49 1.40 9.19
C GLU A 91 -3.47 0.74 8.26
N LEU A 92 -2.19 1.13 8.36
CA LEU A 92 -1.10 0.51 7.61
C LEU A 92 -0.74 -0.89 8.13
N ASN A 93 -0.71 -1.06 9.45
CA ASN A 93 -0.41 -2.35 10.09
C ASN A 93 -1.08 -2.41 11.47
N PRO A 94 -2.01 -3.35 11.71
CA PRO A 94 -2.73 -3.50 12.99
C PRO A 94 -1.87 -4.14 14.09
N ASN A 95 -0.57 -4.00 14.04
CA ASN A 95 0.39 -4.45 15.04
C ASN A 95 1.32 -3.30 15.43
N LEU A 96 0.92 -2.53 16.44
CA LEU A 96 1.60 -1.32 16.89
C LEU A 96 2.00 -1.44 18.35
N MET A 97 3.24 -1.09 18.67
CA MET A 97 3.72 -0.91 20.03
C MET A 97 3.90 0.57 20.31
N LEU A 98 3.21 1.10 21.31
CA LEU A 98 3.43 2.44 21.84
C LEU A 98 4.30 2.35 23.09
N THR A 99 5.22 3.29 23.27
CA THR A 99 6.05 3.33 24.48
C THR A 99 6.48 4.76 24.83
N ASP A 100 6.56 5.05 26.11
CA ASP A 100 7.22 6.22 26.68
C ASP A 100 8.56 5.85 27.31
N TYR A 101 9.18 4.76 26.86
CA TYR A 101 10.40 4.12 27.39
C TYR A 101 10.22 3.31 28.69
N LEU A 102 9.18 3.59 29.48
CA LEU A 102 8.89 2.91 30.76
C LEU A 102 7.62 2.05 30.69
N ASN A 103 6.71 2.47 29.86
CA ASN A 103 5.46 1.79 29.60
C ASN A 103 5.44 1.28 28.14
N PHE A 104 5.02 0.05 27.96
CA PHE A 104 4.89 -0.58 26.64
C PHE A 104 3.45 -1.04 26.47
N MET A 105 2.78 -0.53 25.46
CA MET A 105 1.38 -0.80 25.15
C MET A 105 1.28 -1.40 23.76
N TRP A 106 0.89 -2.66 23.67
CA TRP A 106 0.64 -3.34 22.40
C TRP A 106 -0.79 -3.09 21.96
N VAL A 107 -0.95 -2.50 20.80
CA VAL A 107 -2.22 -2.05 20.23
C VAL A 107 -2.49 -2.80 18.92
N GLY A 108 -3.72 -3.20 18.73
CA GLY A 108 -4.26 -3.74 17.49
C GLY A 108 -5.57 -3.08 17.12
N LYS A 109 -6.37 -3.79 16.34
CA LYS A 109 -7.74 -3.41 15.99
C LYS A 109 -8.73 -4.44 16.51
N ASP A 110 -9.92 -3.97 16.88
CA ASP A 110 -11.09 -4.83 17.17
C ASP A 110 -11.86 -5.18 15.88
N GLU A 111 -12.99 -5.87 16.02
CA GLU A 111 -13.87 -6.28 14.92
C GLU A 111 -14.50 -5.08 14.17
N ASN A 112 -14.56 -3.92 14.81
CA ASN A 112 -15.07 -2.67 14.25
C ASN A 112 -13.96 -1.77 13.66
N ASN A 113 -12.73 -2.31 13.56
CA ASN A 113 -11.53 -1.56 13.15
C ASN A 113 -11.12 -0.42 14.11
N ALA A 114 -11.65 -0.38 15.33
CA ALA A 114 -11.24 0.57 16.35
C ALA A 114 -9.95 0.12 17.06
N PRO A 115 -9.11 1.06 17.56
CA PRO A 115 -7.93 0.70 18.34
C PRO A 115 -8.27 -0.12 19.58
N LEU A 116 -7.57 -1.25 19.75
CA LEU A 116 -7.73 -2.17 20.89
C LEU A 116 -6.38 -2.38 21.56
N ILE A 117 -6.31 -2.10 22.86
CA ILE A 117 -5.14 -2.48 23.69
C ILE A 117 -5.17 -3.99 23.89
N LYS A 118 -4.19 -4.69 23.34
CA LYS A 118 -4.04 -6.14 23.47
C LYS A 118 -3.36 -6.52 24.78
N LYS A 119 -2.31 -5.80 25.13
CA LYS A 119 -1.55 -5.97 26.38
C LYS A 119 -0.74 -4.72 26.69
N GLU A 120 -0.51 -4.44 27.96
CA GLU A 120 0.36 -3.36 28.41
C GLU A 120 1.21 -3.80 29.58
N ILE A 121 2.37 -3.16 29.74
CA ILE A 121 3.27 -3.38 30.86
C ILE A 121 4.00 -2.08 31.21
N SER A 122 4.12 -1.83 32.52
CA SER A 122 5.03 -0.82 33.08
C SER A 122 6.27 -1.51 33.65
N ILE A 123 7.45 -1.12 33.19
CA ILE A 123 8.72 -1.72 33.63
C ILE A 123 9.36 -0.97 34.80
N ALA A 124 9.07 0.30 34.94
CA ALA A 124 9.44 1.17 36.06
C ALA A 124 8.63 2.47 36.01
N SER A 125 8.62 3.24 37.10
CA SER A 125 8.16 4.62 37.12
C SER A 125 9.34 5.60 37.06
N LEU A 126 9.08 6.87 36.71
CA LEU A 126 10.11 7.93 36.74
C LEU A 126 10.76 8.08 38.12
N ASP A 127 9.97 7.94 39.19
CA ASP A 127 10.48 8.00 40.57
C ASP A 127 11.40 6.84 40.91
N GLU A 128 11.21 5.69 40.31
CA GLU A 128 12.08 4.52 40.52
C GLU A 128 13.41 4.65 39.81
N LEU A 129 13.48 5.39 38.70
CA LEU A 129 14.75 5.64 37.98
C LEU A 129 15.77 6.44 38.84
N SER A 130 15.29 7.30 39.72
CA SER A 130 16.14 8.10 40.62
C SER A 130 16.70 7.31 41.81
N LYS A 131 16.24 6.05 41.99
CA LYS A 131 16.64 5.16 43.12
C LYS A 131 17.52 4.02 42.61
N PRO A 132 18.18 3.28 43.52
CA PRO A 132 18.92 2.08 43.16
C PRO A 132 17.98 1.05 42.46
N LEU A 133 18.23 0.80 41.17
CA LEU A 133 17.39 -0.03 40.32
C LEU A 133 17.44 -1.51 40.75
N LYS A 134 16.30 -2.06 41.10
CA LYS A 134 16.09 -3.48 41.44
C LYS A 134 14.85 -4.00 40.67
N PRO A 135 14.93 -4.17 39.33
CA PRO A 135 13.81 -4.68 38.59
C PRO A 135 13.44 -6.09 39.04
N LYS A 136 12.15 -6.35 39.16
CA LYS A 136 11.66 -7.69 39.54
C LYS A 136 11.89 -8.66 38.38
N PRO A 137 12.36 -9.89 38.64
CA PRO A 137 12.52 -10.89 37.55
C PRO A 137 11.25 -11.17 36.76
N GLN A 138 10.08 -11.01 37.39
CA GLN A 138 8.79 -11.16 36.74
C GLN A 138 8.56 -10.08 35.68
N THR A 139 8.90 -8.82 35.95
CA THR A 139 8.75 -7.70 35.01
C THR A 139 9.58 -7.92 33.74
N GLU A 140 10.79 -8.47 33.85
CA GLU A 140 11.60 -8.83 32.67
C GLU A 140 10.97 -9.96 31.87
N ARG A 141 10.41 -10.98 32.52
CA ARG A 141 9.69 -12.08 31.85
C ARG A 141 8.45 -11.56 31.13
N ASP A 142 7.66 -10.71 31.78
CA ASP A 142 6.44 -10.15 31.21
C ASP A 142 6.74 -9.28 30.00
N LEU A 143 7.85 -8.52 30.02
CA LEU A 143 8.32 -7.74 28.88
C LEU A 143 8.72 -8.64 27.70
N ILE A 144 9.49 -9.69 27.96
CA ILE A 144 9.86 -10.68 26.92
C ILE A 144 8.61 -11.33 26.33
N GLU A 145 7.64 -11.70 27.16
CA GLU A 145 6.39 -12.30 26.67
C GLU A 145 5.52 -11.34 25.83
N LEU A 146 5.46 -10.06 26.23
CA LEU A 146 4.79 -9.01 25.46
C LEU A 146 5.41 -8.92 24.07
N PHE A 147 6.73 -8.79 24.00
CA PHE A 147 7.43 -8.69 22.71
C PHE A 147 7.41 -9.98 21.91
N LYS A 148 7.36 -11.15 22.57
CA LYS A 148 7.14 -12.43 21.90
C LYS A 148 5.81 -12.43 21.15
N SER A 149 4.75 -11.95 21.78
CA SER A 149 3.43 -11.85 21.16
C SER A 149 3.43 -10.83 20.02
N PHE A 150 4.08 -9.70 20.20
CA PHE A 150 4.21 -8.65 19.19
C PHE A 150 5.01 -9.11 17.96
N PHE A 151 6.17 -9.75 18.14
CA PHE A 151 7.02 -10.24 17.04
C PHE A 151 6.45 -11.47 16.34
N ASN A 152 5.66 -12.28 17.03
CA ASN A 152 5.00 -13.46 16.45
C ASN A 152 3.63 -13.12 15.83
N HIS A 153 3.27 -11.84 15.78
CA HIS A 153 2.07 -11.45 15.06
C HIS A 153 2.23 -11.77 13.58
N GLU A 154 1.50 -12.77 13.11
CA GLU A 154 1.48 -13.13 11.70
C GLU A 154 0.44 -12.25 11.00
N ALA A 155 0.89 -11.47 10.03
CA ALA A 155 -0.03 -10.81 9.11
C ALA A 155 -0.78 -11.92 8.34
N ALA A 156 -2.10 -11.81 8.26
CA ALA A 156 -2.89 -12.75 7.45
C ALA A 156 -2.38 -12.73 6.00
N PRO A 157 -2.19 -13.88 5.36
CA PRO A 157 -1.76 -13.92 3.98
C PRO A 157 -2.82 -13.26 3.09
N ILE A 158 -2.37 -12.42 2.17
CA ILE A 158 -3.24 -11.77 1.19
C ILE A 158 -3.43 -12.74 0.02
N THR A 159 -4.61 -13.35 -0.06
CA THR A 159 -4.91 -14.43 -1.02
C THR A 159 -6.00 -14.10 -2.02
N ASN A 160 -6.63 -12.93 -1.91
CA ASN A 160 -7.67 -12.49 -2.84
C ASN A 160 -7.50 -11.00 -3.22
N ALA A 161 -8.10 -10.62 -4.33
CA ALA A 161 -7.98 -9.28 -4.90
C ALA A 161 -8.57 -8.20 -4.00
N LYS A 162 -9.65 -8.48 -3.28
CA LYS A 162 -10.30 -7.52 -2.38
C LYS A 162 -9.43 -7.20 -1.17
N ASP A 163 -8.86 -8.20 -0.52
CA ASP A 163 -7.97 -8.00 0.63
C ASP A 163 -6.71 -7.26 0.19
N PHE A 164 -6.18 -7.59 -1.00
CA PHE A 164 -5.03 -6.90 -1.56
C PHE A 164 -5.32 -5.43 -1.85
N ALA A 165 -6.45 -5.13 -2.48
CA ALA A 165 -6.89 -3.76 -2.71
C ALA A 165 -7.09 -2.98 -1.40
N THR A 166 -7.72 -3.61 -0.40
CA THR A 166 -7.90 -3.04 0.94
C THR A 166 -6.56 -2.75 1.63
N HIS A 167 -5.57 -3.60 1.42
CA HIS A 167 -4.22 -3.43 1.97
C HIS A 167 -3.41 -2.33 1.27
N LEU A 168 -3.57 -2.17 -0.06
CA LEU A 168 -2.87 -1.13 -0.84
C LEU A 168 -3.50 0.25 -0.68
N SER A 169 -4.82 0.33 -0.53
CA SER A 169 -5.56 1.59 -0.54
C SER A 169 -5.09 2.62 0.50
N PRO A 170 -4.89 2.29 1.79
CA PRO A 170 -4.38 3.25 2.76
C PRO A 170 -2.97 3.74 2.39
N ARG A 171 -2.11 2.86 1.90
CA ARG A 171 -0.74 3.21 1.47
C ARG A 171 -0.75 4.20 0.33
N THR A 172 -1.67 4.02 -0.60
CA THR A 172 -1.85 4.95 -1.74
C THR A 172 -2.41 6.29 -1.29
N ARG A 173 -3.38 6.31 -0.35
CA ARG A 173 -3.88 7.56 0.25
C ARG A 173 -2.76 8.33 0.95
N TYR A 174 -1.92 7.65 1.70
CA TYR A 174 -0.77 8.31 2.36
C TYR A 174 0.29 8.78 1.39
N LEU A 175 0.47 8.08 0.26
CA LEU A 175 1.32 8.57 -0.82
C LEU A 175 0.75 9.87 -1.43
N LYS A 176 -0.56 9.94 -1.68
CA LYS A 176 -1.25 11.18 -2.08
C LYS A 176 -0.99 12.29 -1.08
N ASP A 177 -1.27 12.05 0.23
CA ASP A 177 -1.10 13.04 1.29
C ASP A 177 0.35 13.52 1.39
N ALA A 178 1.33 12.61 1.22
CA ALA A 178 2.74 12.95 1.22
C ALA A 178 3.10 13.81 0.00
N LEU A 179 2.59 13.51 -1.19
CA LEU A 179 2.80 14.33 -2.38
C LEU A 179 2.27 15.76 -2.15
N ILE A 180 1.06 15.90 -1.58
CA ILE A 180 0.47 17.20 -1.25
C ILE A 180 1.33 17.93 -0.23
N LYS A 181 1.72 17.27 0.85
CA LYS A 181 2.53 17.86 1.92
C LYS A 181 3.89 18.35 1.44
N TYR A 182 4.49 17.63 0.51
CA TYR A 182 5.84 17.92 0.00
C TYR A 182 5.83 18.53 -1.42
N GLN A 183 4.76 19.25 -1.77
CA GLN A 183 4.61 19.91 -3.06
C GLN A 183 5.77 20.86 -3.42
N GLU A 184 6.39 21.50 -2.42
CA GLU A 184 7.51 22.42 -2.57
C GLU A 184 8.83 21.72 -2.97
N LYS A 185 8.90 20.38 -2.88
CA LYS A 185 10.09 19.65 -3.32
C LYS A 185 10.18 19.72 -4.84
N THR A 186 11.37 20.10 -5.34
CA THR A 186 11.64 20.31 -6.78
C THR A 186 11.20 19.11 -7.63
N GLN A 187 11.39 17.89 -7.14
CA GLN A 187 10.99 16.68 -7.86
C GLN A 187 9.48 16.61 -8.06
N VAL A 188 8.69 16.90 -7.02
CA VAL A 188 7.22 16.85 -7.06
C VAL A 188 6.67 17.98 -7.92
N SER A 189 7.11 19.22 -7.66
CA SER A 189 6.68 20.40 -8.42
C SER A 189 7.05 20.32 -9.91
N SER A 190 8.22 19.77 -10.24
CA SER A 190 8.62 19.58 -11.63
C SER A 190 7.73 18.59 -12.38
N ILE A 191 7.34 17.48 -11.73
CA ILE A 191 6.41 16.52 -12.34
C ILE A 191 5.05 17.18 -12.56
N PHE A 192 4.52 17.88 -11.55
CA PHE A 192 3.26 18.60 -11.65
C PHE A 192 3.23 19.63 -12.78
N ASN A 193 4.26 20.47 -12.86
CA ASN A 193 4.35 21.51 -13.88
C ASN A 193 4.37 20.92 -15.30
N ASN A 194 5.07 19.80 -15.51
CA ASN A 194 5.05 19.09 -16.79
C ASN A 194 3.65 18.58 -17.13
N PHE A 195 2.93 18.02 -16.16
CA PHE A 195 1.56 17.56 -16.39
C PHE A 195 0.62 18.72 -16.75
N LYS A 196 0.76 19.84 -16.05
CA LYS A 196 -0.05 21.02 -16.27
C LYS A 196 0.23 21.64 -17.66
N GLU A 197 1.51 21.70 -18.07
CA GLU A 197 1.91 22.26 -19.35
C GLU A 197 1.51 21.40 -20.55
N TYR A 198 1.67 20.05 -20.44
CA TYR A 198 1.54 19.17 -21.61
C TYR A 198 0.23 18.38 -21.67
N LEU A 199 -0.54 18.30 -20.58
CA LEU A 199 -1.74 17.47 -20.54
C LEU A 199 -3.00 18.24 -20.17
N TYR A 200 -3.00 19.04 -19.09
CA TYR A 200 -4.21 19.70 -18.60
C TYR A 200 -3.87 20.95 -17.79
N GLU A 201 -4.08 22.11 -18.39
CA GLU A 201 -3.71 23.41 -17.81
C GLU A 201 -4.43 23.74 -16.50
N GLU A 202 -5.70 23.33 -16.35
CA GLU A 202 -6.52 23.58 -15.15
C GLU A 202 -6.35 22.51 -14.04
N LEU A 203 -5.35 21.62 -14.19
CA LEU A 203 -5.09 20.56 -13.22
C LEU A 203 -4.78 21.13 -11.82
N SER A 204 -5.61 20.78 -10.83
CA SER A 204 -5.30 21.10 -9.44
C SER A 204 -4.16 20.22 -8.92
N PHE A 205 -3.41 20.72 -7.92
CA PHE A 205 -2.33 19.93 -7.33
C PHE A 205 -2.89 18.72 -6.54
N GLU A 206 -4.08 18.84 -6.00
CA GLU A 206 -4.75 17.74 -5.30
C GLU A 206 -5.16 16.61 -6.25
N ASP A 207 -5.81 16.96 -7.39
CA ASP A 207 -6.20 15.97 -8.41
C ASP A 207 -4.97 15.31 -9.04
N PHE A 208 -3.91 16.08 -9.28
CA PHE A 208 -2.62 15.56 -9.74
C PHE A 208 -2.04 14.54 -8.74
N SER A 209 -1.97 14.90 -7.46
CA SER A 209 -1.40 14.03 -6.42
C SER A 209 -2.20 12.75 -6.26
N ASP A 210 -3.53 12.85 -6.37
CA ASP A 210 -4.45 11.71 -6.33
C ASP A 210 -4.22 10.77 -7.52
N ALA A 211 -4.25 11.31 -8.74
CA ALA A 211 -4.02 10.53 -9.95
C ALA A 211 -2.62 9.91 -10.00
N LEU A 212 -1.59 10.66 -9.57
CA LEU A 212 -0.23 10.16 -9.54
C LEU A 212 -0.07 9.01 -8.56
N ALA A 213 -0.56 9.15 -7.31
CA ALA A 213 -0.47 8.11 -6.30
C ALA A 213 -1.15 6.81 -6.75
N GLN A 214 -2.35 6.90 -7.32
CA GLN A 214 -3.06 5.76 -7.86
C GLN A 214 -2.28 5.11 -9.02
N THR A 215 -1.81 5.91 -9.97
CA THR A 215 -1.08 5.41 -11.15
C THR A 215 0.23 4.72 -10.75
N LEU A 216 0.97 5.29 -9.80
CA LEU A 216 2.22 4.69 -9.32
C LEU A 216 1.98 3.37 -8.60
N THR A 217 0.97 3.31 -7.72
CA THR A 217 0.60 2.06 -7.04
C THR A 217 0.15 0.99 -8.05
N TYR A 218 -0.68 1.39 -9.01
CA TYR A 218 -1.16 0.49 -10.06
C TYR A 218 -0.02 0.03 -10.99
N SER A 219 0.96 0.88 -11.29
CA SER A 219 2.12 0.49 -12.09
C SER A 219 2.94 -0.62 -11.43
N LEU A 220 3.12 -0.56 -10.11
CA LEU A 220 3.79 -1.60 -9.33
C LEU A 220 2.98 -2.92 -9.33
N PHE A 221 1.67 -2.84 -9.21
CA PHE A 221 0.79 -4.00 -9.35
C PHE A 221 0.90 -4.63 -10.75
N LEU A 222 0.82 -3.84 -11.83
CA LEU A 222 0.96 -4.33 -13.20
C LEU A 222 2.29 -5.04 -13.44
N ALA A 223 3.37 -4.47 -12.91
CA ALA A 223 4.68 -5.09 -13.01
C ALA A 223 4.69 -6.46 -12.32
N LYS A 224 4.10 -6.57 -11.13
CA LYS A 224 4.03 -7.82 -10.38
C LYS A 224 3.10 -8.85 -11.03
N LEU A 225 1.98 -8.41 -11.58
CA LEU A 225 1.03 -9.26 -12.31
C LEU A 225 1.68 -9.89 -13.54
N ASN A 226 2.49 -9.12 -14.26
CA ASN A 226 3.22 -9.59 -15.44
C ASN A 226 4.42 -10.49 -15.11
N HIS A 227 4.99 -10.33 -13.91
CA HIS A 227 6.13 -11.13 -13.41
C HIS A 227 5.83 -11.62 -11.98
N PRO A 228 4.90 -12.58 -11.81
CA PRO A 228 4.38 -12.98 -10.50
C PRO A 228 5.43 -13.54 -9.54
N PHE A 229 6.47 -14.20 -10.07
CA PHE A 229 7.53 -14.82 -9.27
C PHE A 229 8.74 -13.92 -9.07
N GLU A 230 8.85 -12.82 -9.79
CA GLU A 230 9.98 -11.89 -9.67
C GLU A 230 9.76 -10.88 -8.55
N LYS A 231 10.84 -10.48 -7.91
CA LYS A 231 10.82 -9.37 -6.97
C LYS A 231 10.81 -8.05 -7.73
N ILE A 232 9.72 -7.30 -7.61
CA ILE A 232 9.61 -5.96 -8.19
C ILE A 232 10.33 -4.95 -7.29
N ASN A 233 11.09 -4.07 -7.92
CA ASN A 233 11.79 -2.96 -7.28
C ASN A 233 11.77 -1.74 -8.21
N LEU A 234 12.31 -0.59 -7.76
CA LEU A 234 12.30 0.65 -8.54
C LEU A 234 13.17 0.59 -9.80
N ASP A 235 14.11 -0.36 -9.89
CA ASP A 235 14.98 -0.49 -11.07
C ASP A 235 14.34 -1.30 -12.18
N ASN A 236 13.56 -2.33 -11.83
CA ASN A 236 12.95 -3.22 -12.82
C ASN A 236 11.47 -2.94 -13.12
N VAL A 237 10.78 -2.11 -12.31
CA VAL A 237 9.33 -1.88 -12.46
C VAL A 237 8.94 -1.48 -13.89
N ARG A 238 9.65 -0.53 -14.50
CA ARG A 238 9.36 -0.08 -15.87
C ARG A 238 9.44 -1.22 -16.90
N SER A 239 10.49 -2.01 -16.83
CA SER A 239 10.69 -3.14 -17.75
C SER A 239 9.70 -4.29 -17.51
N SER A 240 9.21 -4.40 -16.29
CA SER A 240 8.24 -5.44 -15.89
C SER A 240 6.79 -5.11 -16.25
N ILE A 241 6.46 -3.85 -16.59
CA ILE A 241 5.13 -3.47 -17.08
C ILE A 241 4.99 -3.87 -18.56
N PRO A 242 3.86 -4.50 -18.96
CA PRO A 242 3.63 -4.89 -20.35
C PRO A 242 3.73 -3.71 -21.34
N LYS A 243 4.27 -3.95 -22.54
CA LYS A 243 4.56 -2.89 -23.54
C LYS A 243 3.31 -2.14 -24.02
N ASN A 244 2.16 -2.77 -24.00
CA ASN A 244 0.87 -2.15 -24.36
C ASN A 244 0.39 -1.09 -23.36
N PHE A 245 0.98 -1.02 -22.15
CA PHE A 245 0.71 0.04 -21.17
C PHE A 245 1.78 1.15 -21.24
N ALA A 246 2.01 1.70 -22.42
CA ALA A 246 3.10 2.64 -22.67
C ALA A 246 3.10 3.86 -21.71
N VAL A 247 1.94 4.49 -21.49
CA VAL A 247 1.82 5.64 -20.58
C VAL A 247 2.18 5.26 -19.16
N ILE A 248 1.69 4.12 -18.66
CA ILE A 248 1.97 3.66 -17.29
C ILE A 248 3.46 3.35 -17.12
N ARG A 249 4.11 2.82 -18.16
CA ARG A 249 5.57 2.59 -18.15
C ARG A 249 6.37 3.88 -18.02
N GLU A 250 5.96 4.94 -18.72
CA GLU A 250 6.59 6.25 -18.58
C GLU A 250 6.34 6.85 -17.19
N MET A 251 5.14 6.66 -16.65
CA MET A 251 4.80 7.09 -15.29
C MET A 251 5.63 6.38 -14.22
N ALA A 252 6.00 5.12 -14.44
CA ALA A 252 6.83 4.36 -13.50
C ALA A 252 8.24 4.98 -13.29
N ASP A 253 8.75 5.79 -14.24
CA ASP A 253 10.00 6.51 -14.05
C ASP A 253 9.94 7.58 -12.95
N PHE A 254 8.74 8.05 -12.62
CA PHE A 254 8.56 9.00 -11.52
C PHE A 254 8.79 8.34 -10.15
N LEU A 255 8.62 7.04 -10.01
CA LEU A 255 8.94 6.30 -8.78
C LEU A 255 10.40 6.53 -8.38
N LYS A 256 11.34 6.48 -9.34
CA LYS A 256 12.76 6.72 -9.07
C LYS A 256 13.04 8.17 -8.65
N LYS A 257 12.32 9.13 -9.25
CA LYS A 257 12.47 10.55 -8.88
C LYS A 257 11.94 10.82 -7.47
N LEU A 258 10.84 10.18 -7.09
CA LEU A 258 10.22 10.31 -5.77
C LEU A 258 11.00 9.56 -4.68
N ASP A 259 11.72 8.48 -5.02
CA ASP A 259 12.58 7.73 -4.08
C ASP A 259 13.69 8.61 -3.47
N GLY A 260 14.12 9.67 -4.17
CA GLY A 260 15.04 10.69 -3.63
C GLY A 260 14.44 11.56 -2.52
N ILE A 261 13.12 11.52 -2.30
CA ILE A 261 12.43 12.24 -1.23
C ILE A 261 12.20 11.25 -0.10
N LYS A 262 13.04 11.36 0.94
CA LYS A 262 13.03 10.41 2.07
C LYS A 262 11.62 10.23 2.68
N GLU A 263 10.84 11.31 2.73
CA GLU A 263 9.47 11.35 3.27
C GLU A 263 8.47 10.54 2.45
N ILE A 264 8.76 10.29 1.20
CA ILE A 264 7.94 9.49 0.29
C ILE A 264 8.53 8.07 0.16
N GLN A 265 9.83 7.94 0.23
CA GLN A 265 10.57 6.70 0.04
C GLN A 265 10.04 5.55 0.92
N TRP A 266 9.74 5.82 2.20
CA TRP A 266 9.25 4.79 3.10
C TRP A 266 7.86 4.26 2.66
N LEU A 267 6.98 5.13 2.14
CA LEU A 267 5.67 4.72 1.60
C LEU A 267 5.83 3.88 0.33
N LEU A 268 6.75 4.27 -0.55
CA LEU A 268 7.08 3.45 -1.73
C LEU A 268 7.60 2.07 -1.30
N ASN A 269 8.43 2.01 -0.27
CA ASN A 269 8.92 0.75 0.29
C ASN A 269 7.80 -0.09 0.92
N GLU A 270 6.82 0.53 1.59
CA GLU A 270 5.63 -0.16 2.12
C GLU A 270 4.78 -0.74 1.01
N ILE A 271 4.54 0.01 -0.08
CA ILE A 271 3.80 -0.47 -1.24
C ILE A 271 4.56 -1.63 -1.92
N LEU A 272 5.85 -1.47 -2.16
CA LEU A 272 6.72 -2.51 -2.75
C LEU A 272 6.76 -3.77 -1.89
N SER A 273 6.89 -3.61 -0.57
CA SER A 273 6.85 -4.74 0.36
C SER A 273 5.53 -5.51 0.24
N SER A 274 4.40 -4.79 0.25
CA SER A 274 3.07 -5.39 0.12
C SER A 274 2.91 -6.16 -1.20
N ILE A 275 3.32 -5.55 -2.31
CA ILE A 275 3.23 -6.14 -3.65
C ILE A 275 4.12 -7.38 -3.80
N ASN A 276 5.31 -7.38 -3.17
CA ASN A 276 6.23 -8.50 -3.27
C ASN A 276 5.89 -9.69 -2.37
N HIS A 277 5.03 -9.49 -1.36
CA HIS A 277 4.63 -10.55 -0.42
C HIS A 277 3.20 -11.08 -0.66
N VAL A 278 2.51 -10.57 -1.68
CA VAL A 278 1.21 -11.11 -2.07
C VAL A 278 1.38 -12.45 -2.80
N ASP A 279 0.49 -13.39 -2.52
CA ASP A 279 0.37 -14.62 -3.31
C ASP A 279 -0.36 -14.32 -4.63
N MET A 280 0.42 -14.00 -5.67
CA MET A 280 -0.12 -13.66 -6.99
C MET A 280 -0.86 -14.80 -7.65
N ASP A 281 -0.48 -16.06 -7.40
CA ASP A 281 -1.21 -17.21 -7.95
C ASP A 281 -2.62 -17.31 -7.38
N SER A 282 -2.78 -17.06 -6.08
CA SER A 282 -4.10 -16.99 -5.44
C SER A 282 -4.90 -15.80 -5.95
N ILE A 283 -4.28 -14.62 -6.11
CA ILE A 283 -4.93 -13.44 -6.69
C ILE A 283 -5.39 -13.71 -8.14
N LEU A 284 -4.53 -14.32 -8.95
CA LEU A 284 -4.87 -14.64 -10.34
C LEU A 284 -6.01 -15.65 -10.43
N LYS A 285 -6.07 -16.63 -9.55
CA LYS A 285 -7.19 -17.58 -9.47
C LYS A 285 -8.49 -16.89 -9.07
N ASP A 286 -8.43 -15.96 -8.10
CA ASP A 286 -9.59 -15.17 -7.66
C ASP A 286 -10.12 -14.24 -8.78
N LEU A 287 -9.22 -13.75 -9.64
CA LEU A 287 -9.57 -12.91 -10.80
C LEU A 287 -10.04 -13.71 -12.03
N ASN A 288 -9.97 -15.04 -12.01
CA ASN A 288 -9.87 -15.88 -13.20
C ASN A 288 -11.15 -16.54 -13.67
N ASP A 289 -12.31 -15.89 -13.62
CA ASP A 289 -13.49 -16.40 -14.34
C ASP A 289 -13.96 -15.40 -15.40
N ASP A 290 -13.42 -15.50 -16.61
CA ASP A 290 -13.83 -14.72 -17.80
C ASP A 290 -13.61 -13.19 -17.72
N LYS A 291 -12.92 -12.67 -16.72
CA LYS A 291 -12.66 -11.23 -16.52
C LYS A 291 -11.23 -10.86 -16.88
N ASP A 292 -11.07 -9.64 -17.39
CA ASP A 292 -9.73 -9.04 -17.54
C ASP A 292 -9.15 -8.75 -16.16
N PRO A 293 -8.04 -9.42 -15.74
CA PRO A 293 -7.48 -9.27 -14.40
C PRO A 293 -6.99 -7.84 -14.13
N TYR A 294 -6.53 -7.14 -15.14
CA TYR A 294 -6.09 -5.75 -15.03
C TYR A 294 -7.23 -4.82 -14.64
N LEU A 295 -8.35 -4.95 -15.35
CA LEU A 295 -9.54 -4.15 -15.13
C LEU A 295 -10.22 -4.49 -13.81
N HIS A 296 -10.40 -5.77 -13.52
CA HIS A 296 -11.09 -6.23 -12.32
C HIS A 296 -10.35 -5.81 -11.05
N PHE A 297 -9.02 -5.90 -11.03
CA PHE A 297 -8.25 -5.42 -9.89
C PHE A 297 -8.35 -3.90 -9.74
N TYR A 298 -8.30 -3.14 -10.85
CA TYR A 298 -8.42 -1.69 -10.79
C TYR A 298 -9.77 -1.24 -10.21
N GLU A 299 -10.88 -1.88 -10.61
CA GLU A 299 -12.20 -1.63 -10.03
C GLU A 299 -12.25 -1.93 -8.53
N THR A 300 -11.70 -3.07 -8.14
CA THR A 300 -11.63 -3.49 -6.74
C THR A 300 -10.78 -2.52 -5.91
N PHE A 301 -9.65 -2.08 -6.47
CA PHE A 301 -8.77 -1.10 -5.85
C PHE A 301 -9.46 0.27 -5.69
N LEU A 302 -10.09 0.81 -6.73
CA LEU A 302 -10.84 2.07 -6.64
C LEU A 302 -11.97 2.00 -5.62
N SER A 303 -12.66 0.86 -5.56
CA SER A 303 -13.73 0.65 -4.56
C SER A 303 -13.22 0.71 -3.12
N ALA A 304 -12.00 0.24 -2.87
CA ALA A 304 -11.37 0.31 -1.55
C ALA A 304 -10.67 1.66 -1.30
N TYR A 305 -10.15 2.28 -2.36
CA TYR A 305 -9.39 3.53 -2.27
C TYR A 305 -10.28 4.73 -1.97
N ASP A 306 -11.29 4.97 -2.81
CA ASP A 306 -12.28 6.05 -2.64
C ASP A 306 -13.68 5.64 -3.14
N PRO A 307 -14.49 4.99 -2.27
CA PRO A 307 -15.84 4.58 -2.62
C PRO A 307 -16.74 5.74 -3.02
N LYS A 308 -16.59 6.92 -2.38
CA LYS A 308 -17.43 8.10 -2.64
C LYS A 308 -17.11 8.75 -3.98
N LEU A 309 -15.84 8.88 -4.29
CA LEU A 309 -15.39 9.42 -5.58
C LEU A 309 -15.83 8.52 -6.73
N ARG A 310 -15.71 7.20 -6.55
CA ARG A 310 -16.19 6.19 -7.50
C ARG A 310 -17.68 6.38 -7.80
N GLU A 311 -18.50 6.55 -6.76
CA GLU A 311 -19.94 6.77 -6.89
C GLU A 311 -20.26 8.12 -7.55
N SER A 312 -19.65 9.21 -7.10
CA SER A 312 -19.92 10.57 -7.59
C SER A 312 -19.50 10.80 -9.04
N LYS A 313 -18.39 10.19 -9.47
CA LYS A 313 -17.89 10.30 -10.86
C LYS A 313 -18.49 9.23 -11.79
N GLY A 314 -19.33 8.32 -11.27
CA GLY A 314 -19.93 7.26 -12.06
C GLY A 314 -18.91 6.33 -12.71
N VAL A 315 -17.75 6.13 -12.08
CA VAL A 315 -16.68 5.26 -12.59
C VAL A 315 -17.08 3.80 -12.38
N TYR A 316 -18.07 3.39 -13.15
CA TYR A 316 -18.50 1.99 -13.24
C TYR A 316 -18.19 1.49 -14.64
N TYR A 317 -17.49 0.37 -14.70
CA TYR A 317 -17.28 -0.29 -15.98
C TYR A 317 -18.53 -1.02 -16.42
N THR A 318 -18.74 -1.05 -17.72
CA THR A 318 -19.86 -1.78 -18.27
C THR A 318 -19.71 -3.27 -17.94
N PRO A 319 -20.66 -3.90 -17.26
CA PRO A 319 -20.59 -5.31 -16.92
C PRO A 319 -20.33 -6.19 -18.16
N ASP A 320 -19.49 -7.21 -18.01
CA ASP A 320 -19.05 -8.08 -19.12
C ASP A 320 -20.24 -8.74 -19.85
N SER A 321 -21.32 -9.07 -19.13
CA SER A 321 -22.57 -9.56 -19.73
C SER A 321 -23.20 -8.56 -20.69
N VAL A 322 -23.16 -7.25 -20.36
CA VAL A 322 -23.69 -6.17 -21.21
C VAL A 322 -22.78 -5.98 -22.42
N VAL A 323 -21.45 -5.98 -22.21
CA VAL A 323 -20.46 -5.92 -23.30
C VAL A 323 -20.65 -7.09 -24.26
N LYS A 324 -20.76 -8.32 -23.76
CA LYS A 324 -21.02 -9.52 -24.56
C LYS A 324 -22.32 -9.40 -25.36
N PHE A 325 -23.39 -8.88 -24.74
CA PHE A 325 -24.67 -8.65 -25.43
C PHE A 325 -24.50 -7.65 -26.57
N ILE A 326 -23.90 -6.49 -26.33
CA ILE A 326 -23.70 -5.44 -27.34
C ILE A 326 -22.87 -5.97 -28.51
N ILE A 327 -21.77 -6.67 -28.23
CA ILE A 327 -20.90 -7.25 -29.26
C ILE A 327 -21.63 -8.32 -30.07
N ASN A 328 -22.43 -9.16 -29.43
CA ASN A 328 -23.23 -10.16 -30.13
C ASN A 328 -24.31 -9.52 -31.00
N ALA A 329 -24.96 -8.48 -30.50
CA ALA A 329 -25.94 -7.72 -31.27
C ALA A 329 -25.30 -7.03 -32.50
N LEU A 330 -24.15 -6.39 -32.29
CA LEU A 330 -23.38 -5.75 -33.38
C LEU A 330 -22.97 -6.78 -34.45
N ASP A 331 -22.43 -7.91 -34.04
CA ASP A 331 -22.03 -8.99 -34.92
C ASP A 331 -23.23 -9.52 -35.76
N SER A 332 -24.38 -9.66 -35.12
CA SER A 332 -25.65 -10.07 -35.81
C SER A 332 -26.13 -9.00 -36.81
N LEU A 333 -26.11 -7.73 -36.40
CA LEU A 333 -26.48 -6.61 -37.28
C LEU A 333 -25.57 -6.51 -38.50
N LEU A 334 -24.25 -6.65 -38.30
CA LEU A 334 -23.29 -6.66 -39.40
C LEU A 334 -23.61 -7.78 -40.40
N LYS A 335 -23.84 -9.01 -39.92
CA LYS A 335 -24.21 -10.15 -40.78
C LYS A 335 -25.49 -9.97 -41.55
N THR A 336 -26.47 -9.28 -40.95
CA THR A 336 -27.81 -9.17 -41.52
C THR A 336 -27.94 -7.99 -42.47
N HIS A 337 -27.31 -6.87 -42.17
CA HIS A 337 -27.55 -5.60 -42.84
C HIS A 337 -26.37 -5.05 -43.67
N PHE A 338 -25.16 -5.62 -43.49
CA PHE A 338 -23.97 -5.14 -44.20
C PHE A 338 -23.44 -6.19 -45.16
N LYS A 339 -23.62 -5.96 -46.45
CA LYS A 339 -23.18 -6.88 -47.52
C LYS A 339 -21.66 -7.12 -47.47
N ASP A 340 -20.92 -6.09 -47.07
CA ASP A 340 -19.45 -6.14 -46.97
C ASP A 340 -18.96 -6.79 -45.67
N ALA A 341 -19.85 -7.20 -44.76
CA ALA A 341 -19.55 -7.91 -43.53
C ALA A 341 -20.31 -9.23 -43.37
N PRO A 342 -20.24 -10.16 -44.33
CA PRO A 342 -21.03 -11.40 -44.32
C PRO A 342 -20.68 -12.33 -43.12
N LEU A 343 -19.49 -12.20 -42.55
CA LEU A 343 -19.04 -12.93 -41.35
C LEU A 343 -19.13 -12.06 -40.09
N GLY A 344 -19.86 -10.93 -40.13
CA GLY A 344 -20.05 -10.04 -39.01
C GLY A 344 -18.75 -9.28 -38.64
N LEU A 345 -18.44 -9.20 -37.37
CA LEU A 345 -17.27 -8.49 -36.87
C LEU A 345 -15.97 -8.95 -37.51
N LYS A 346 -15.84 -10.23 -37.84
CA LYS A 346 -14.64 -10.75 -38.51
C LYS A 346 -14.41 -10.05 -39.85
N SER A 347 -15.43 -10.03 -40.73
CA SER A 347 -15.31 -9.34 -42.01
C SER A 347 -15.16 -7.82 -41.86
N ALA A 348 -15.84 -7.24 -40.84
CA ALA A 348 -15.82 -5.80 -40.63
C ALA A 348 -14.44 -5.31 -40.15
N LEU A 349 -13.73 -6.08 -39.32
CA LEU A 349 -12.39 -5.73 -38.84
C LEU A 349 -11.31 -5.82 -39.94
N ASP A 350 -11.53 -6.69 -40.94
CA ASP A 350 -10.61 -6.89 -42.05
C ASP A 350 -10.97 -5.98 -43.29
N ASN A 351 -12.08 -5.24 -43.26
CA ASN A 351 -12.56 -4.44 -44.35
C ASN A 351 -12.34 -2.94 -44.12
N GLU A 352 -11.49 -2.31 -44.94
CA GLU A 352 -11.18 -0.88 -44.84
C GLU A 352 -12.37 0.05 -45.06
N ASN A 353 -13.44 -0.41 -45.72
CA ASN A 353 -14.68 0.36 -45.97
C ASN A 353 -15.62 0.37 -44.76
N ILE A 354 -15.39 -0.50 -43.77
CA ILE A 354 -16.21 -0.58 -42.55
C ILE A 354 -15.39 0.00 -41.39
N LYS A 355 -15.94 1.02 -40.76
CA LYS A 355 -15.28 1.64 -39.56
C LYS A 355 -16.16 1.39 -38.37
N LEU A 356 -15.55 0.81 -37.32
CA LEU A 356 -16.15 0.67 -36.00
C LEU A 356 -15.67 1.83 -35.13
N LEU A 357 -16.61 2.61 -34.62
CA LEU A 357 -16.32 3.72 -33.72
C LEU A 357 -16.86 3.41 -32.32
N ASP A 358 -15.96 3.37 -31.35
CA ASP A 358 -16.32 3.42 -29.95
C ASP A 358 -15.94 4.82 -29.42
N PHE A 359 -16.95 5.68 -29.28
CA PHE A 359 -16.79 7.07 -28.85
C PHE A 359 -16.70 7.24 -27.33
N ALA A 360 -16.87 6.14 -26.58
CA ALA A 360 -16.76 6.10 -25.11
C ALA A 360 -15.87 4.94 -24.67
N THR A 361 -14.72 4.80 -25.33
CA THR A 361 -13.82 3.64 -25.31
C THR A 361 -13.42 3.17 -23.90
N GLY A 362 -13.34 4.06 -22.93
CA GLY A 362 -12.90 3.74 -21.57
C GLY A 362 -11.59 2.93 -21.59
N HIS A 363 -11.60 1.74 -21.02
CA HIS A 363 -10.46 0.81 -21.06
C HIS A 363 -10.42 -0.11 -22.28
N ARG A 364 -11.08 0.25 -23.38
CA ARG A 364 -11.13 -0.52 -24.64
C ARG A 364 -11.76 -1.91 -24.51
N HIS A 365 -12.60 -2.14 -23.50
CA HIS A 365 -13.20 -3.45 -23.23
C HIS A 365 -14.02 -3.97 -24.43
N PHE A 366 -14.84 -3.12 -25.03
CA PHE A 366 -15.61 -3.46 -26.25
C PHE A 366 -14.69 -3.83 -27.41
N PHE A 367 -13.62 -3.07 -27.62
CA PHE A 367 -12.69 -3.32 -28.72
C PHE A 367 -11.96 -4.64 -28.56
N ILE A 368 -11.43 -4.91 -27.37
CA ILE A 368 -10.72 -6.18 -27.05
C ILE A 368 -11.65 -7.37 -27.24
N ARG A 369 -12.89 -7.30 -26.73
CA ARG A 369 -13.89 -8.38 -26.89
C ARG A 369 -14.33 -8.57 -28.33
N SER A 370 -14.40 -7.50 -29.14
CA SER A 370 -14.70 -7.58 -30.56
C SER A 370 -13.63 -8.37 -31.32
N VAL A 371 -12.34 -8.09 -31.03
CA VAL A 371 -11.21 -8.81 -31.61
C VAL A 371 -11.19 -10.29 -31.17
N GLN A 372 -11.41 -10.55 -29.87
CA GLN A 372 -11.49 -11.92 -29.34
C GLN A 372 -12.61 -12.73 -29.99
N LYS A 373 -13.78 -12.13 -30.25
CA LYS A 373 -14.88 -12.80 -30.92
C LYS A 373 -14.55 -13.10 -32.38
N SER A 374 -13.86 -12.19 -33.06
CA SER A 374 -13.38 -12.41 -34.44
C SER A 374 -12.42 -13.62 -34.49
N ALA A 375 -11.48 -13.73 -33.57
CA ALA A 375 -10.50 -14.83 -33.49
C ALA A 375 -11.17 -16.19 -33.15
N ARG A 376 -12.09 -16.26 -32.19
CA ARG A 376 -12.80 -17.52 -31.82
C ARG A 376 -13.63 -18.11 -32.94
N ASN A 377 -14.05 -17.31 -33.92
CA ASN A 377 -14.70 -17.83 -35.12
C ASN A 377 -13.75 -18.53 -36.10
N GLU A 378 -12.44 -18.51 -35.86
CA GLU A 378 -11.42 -19.24 -36.62
C GLU A 378 -11.19 -20.67 -36.11
N GLU A 379 -11.30 -20.87 -34.79
CA GLU A 379 -11.06 -22.18 -34.16
C GLU A 379 -12.23 -23.17 -34.33
N ASN A 380 -13.40 -22.68 -34.72
CA ASN A 380 -14.61 -23.49 -34.90
C ASN A 380 -14.91 -23.81 -36.38
N LYS A 381 -13.96 -23.69 -37.29
CA LYS A 381 -13.99 -24.16 -38.68
C LYS A 381 -12.91 -25.21 -38.91
#